data_1924a772c131cf77ff5011d73568320f
#
_entry.id   1924a772c131cf77ff5011d73568320f
#
_cell.length_a   1.000
_cell.length_b   1.000
_cell.length_c   1.000
_cell.angle_alpha   90.00
_cell.angle_beta   90.00
_cell.angle_gamma   90.00
#
_symmetry.space_group_name_H-M   'P 1'
#
loop_
_entity.id
_entity.type
_entity.pdbx_description
1 polymer ?
#
loop_
_entity_poly.entity_id
_entity_poly.type
_entity_poly.pdbx_seq_one_letter_code
_entity_poly.pdbx_strand_id
1 'polypeptide(L)'
;MSFPLLEKPLFEAGGHYVTFLGLIAFAGFFAAGLVVARFLQSEIVRRFFSRFKIDTNFIAIVTTILSLASIVFFTVTAINAAGIPLAWNAPLPAIKLSLVQIFLLVALLVGVFWFSSGTKRFLFNRLLAQSGLDRSLQYAIAQVVSNIVLVVGIVIVLENTGIHLAALAVFAGAVGVGVGFGLQNIASNFISGLVILAERPITIGDRIEVAGIAGQVEHIRARSTVIRTNDNIMMIVPNTKFIDSPVTNWTYGDRRVRFRIPVGVAYGSDVNKVRDALLAVAHENPHTLKEPAPGVFLDQFGDSSIDFKLMVWSSEMSARPSRYRSDLNFAIAEKFREAGIEFPFPQRDVHIRDGVIKLEKVAKNEMAERSEA
;
A
#
# COMPACT_ATOMS: atom_id res chain seq x y z
N MET A 1 8.09 66.10 -46.28
CA MET A 1 8.54 65.35 -47.47
C MET A 1 7.76 64.05 -47.51
N SER A 2 6.74 64.02 -48.39
CA SER A 2 5.99 62.79 -48.68
C SER A 2 6.81 62.02 -49.73
N PHE A 3 7.20 60.77 -49.41
CA PHE A 3 7.84 59.89 -50.37
C PHE A 3 6.78 59.05 -51.10
N PRO A 4 6.23 59.53 -52.20
CA PRO A 4 5.10 58.93 -52.92
C PRO A 4 5.38 57.53 -53.47
N LEU A 5 6.65 57.12 -53.54
CA LEU A 5 7.09 55.81 -53.99
C LEU A 5 6.95 54.73 -52.89
N LEU A 6 6.94 55.07 -51.58
CA LEU A 6 6.89 54.16 -50.50
C LEU A 6 5.42 53.76 -50.12
N GLU A 7 4.47 54.55 -50.54
CA GLU A 7 3.03 54.34 -50.33
C GLU A 7 2.33 53.60 -51.47
N LYS A 8 3.03 53.30 -52.55
CA LYS A 8 2.46 52.56 -53.70
C LYS A 8 2.11 51.13 -53.26
N PRO A 9 0.90 50.63 -53.56
CA PRO A 9 0.53 49.26 -53.33
C PRO A 9 1.39 48.31 -54.15
N LEU A 10 2.03 47.35 -53.57
CA LEU A 10 2.84 46.31 -54.18
C LEU A 10 2.02 45.15 -54.68
N PHE A 11 1.13 44.70 -53.85
CA PHE A 11 0.17 43.60 -54.09
C PHE A 11 -1.03 43.68 -53.17
N GLU A 12 -2.11 43.00 -53.53
CA GLU A 12 -3.30 42.88 -52.76
C GLU A 12 -3.33 41.50 -52.08
N ALA A 13 -3.51 41.49 -50.77
CA ALA A 13 -3.65 40.26 -49.97
C ALA A 13 -4.91 40.34 -49.13
N GLY A 14 -5.87 39.46 -49.39
CA GLY A 14 -7.11 39.38 -48.62
C GLY A 14 -7.99 40.64 -48.61
N GLY A 15 -8.00 41.41 -49.71
CA GLY A 15 -8.74 42.66 -49.84
C GLY A 15 -8.04 43.89 -49.24
N HIS A 16 -6.77 43.77 -48.89
CA HIS A 16 -5.94 44.86 -48.35
C HIS A 16 -4.67 45.05 -49.19
N TYR A 17 -4.28 46.30 -49.38
CA TYR A 17 -3.07 46.66 -50.13
C TYR A 17 -1.85 46.68 -49.23
N VAL A 18 -0.87 45.85 -49.54
CA VAL A 18 0.44 45.85 -48.89
C VAL A 18 1.35 46.87 -49.59
N THR A 19 1.86 47.82 -48.80
CA THR A 19 2.75 48.88 -49.30
C THR A 19 4.21 48.51 -48.97
N PHE A 20 5.14 49.13 -49.69
CA PHE A 20 6.56 48.98 -49.41
C PHE A 20 6.96 49.44 -48.01
N LEU A 21 6.30 50.50 -47.50
CA LEU A 21 6.43 50.99 -46.13
C LEU A 21 5.95 49.97 -45.14
N GLY A 22 4.84 49.30 -45.47
CA GLY A 22 4.30 48.18 -44.62
C GLY A 22 5.26 47.01 -44.51
N LEU A 23 5.95 46.62 -45.57
CA LEU A 23 6.96 45.57 -45.52
C LEU A 23 8.19 45.95 -44.70
N ILE A 24 8.64 47.19 -44.76
CA ILE A 24 9.74 47.69 -43.92
C ILE A 24 9.30 47.68 -42.46
N ALA A 25 8.10 48.14 -42.18
CA ALA A 25 7.54 48.11 -40.81
C ALA A 25 7.41 46.65 -40.27
N PHE A 26 6.94 45.72 -41.12
CA PHE A 26 6.91 44.28 -40.77
C PHE A 26 8.30 43.79 -40.39
N ALA A 27 9.31 44.01 -41.24
CA ALA A 27 10.68 43.57 -41.00
C ALA A 27 11.25 44.19 -39.70
N GLY A 28 10.95 45.46 -39.45
CA GLY A 28 11.40 46.19 -38.28
C GLY A 28 10.77 45.63 -36.95
N PHE A 29 9.46 45.47 -36.93
CA PHE A 29 8.80 44.93 -35.77
C PHE A 29 9.15 43.44 -35.51
N PHE A 30 9.26 42.63 -36.57
CA PHE A 30 9.68 41.24 -36.43
C PHE A 30 11.10 41.10 -35.88
N ALA A 31 12.04 41.90 -36.42
CA ALA A 31 13.41 41.97 -35.94
C ALA A 31 13.47 42.43 -34.46
N ALA A 32 12.68 43.43 -34.10
CA ALA A 32 12.57 43.91 -32.71
C ALA A 32 12.09 42.79 -31.79
N GLY A 33 11.09 41.99 -32.20
CA GLY A 33 10.61 40.84 -31.47
C GLY A 33 11.71 39.80 -31.20
N LEU A 34 12.53 39.50 -32.23
CA LEU A 34 13.64 38.57 -32.08
C LEU A 34 14.74 39.10 -31.16
N VAL A 35 15.03 40.39 -31.22
CA VAL A 35 16.01 41.03 -30.35
C VAL A 35 15.53 41.00 -28.88
N VAL A 36 14.28 41.36 -28.63
CA VAL A 36 13.68 41.31 -27.28
C VAL A 36 13.67 39.87 -26.74
N ALA A 37 13.30 38.89 -27.56
CA ALA A 37 13.30 37.49 -27.18
C ALA A 37 14.72 36.99 -26.82
N ARG A 38 15.72 37.32 -27.59
CA ARG A 38 17.13 37.02 -27.28
C ARG A 38 17.61 37.73 -26.03
N PHE A 39 17.22 38.97 -25.83
CA PHE A 39 17.56 39.73 -24.61
C PHE A 39 16.96 39.06 -23.37
N LEU A 40 15.70 38.66 -23.43
CA LEU A 40 15.03 37.96 -22.31
C LEU A 40 15.70 36.61 -21.99
N GLN A 41 16.28 35.94 -22.97
CA GLN A 41 17.02 34.68 -22.77
C GLN A 41 18.51 34.90 -22.42
N SER A 42 18.99 36.15 -22.42
CA SER A 42 20.40 36.46 -22.14
C SER A 42 20.80 36.15 -20.70
N GLU A 43 22.10 35.90 -20.53
CA GLU A 43 22.68 35.71 -19.19
C GLU A 43 22.49 36.90 -18.24
N ILE A 44 22.35 38.11 -18.83
CA ILE A 44 22.13 39.36 -18.07
C ILE A 44 20.81 39.27 -17.29
N VAL A 45 19.73 38.87 -17.95
CA VAL A 45 18.41 38.71 -17.34
C VAL A 45 18.43 37.57 -16.32
N ARG A 46 19.09 36.46 -16.65
CA ARG A 46 19.22 35.33 -15.69
C ARG A 46 20.02 35.73 -14.46
N ARG A 47 21.12 36.44 -14.58
CA ARG A 47 21.91 36.96 -13.44
C ARG A 47 21.14 37.97 -12.62
N PHE A 48 20.31 38.82 -13.22
CA PHE A 48 19.47 39.77 -12.49
C PHE A 48 18.47 39.03 -11.61
N PHE A 49 17.74 38.05 -12.13
CA PHE A 49 16.76 37.28 -11.36
C PHE A 49 17.42 36.35 -10.34
N SER A 50 18.63 35.86 -10.56
CA SER A 50 19.34 35.01 -9.58
C SER A 50 19.70 35.75 -8.30
N ARG A 51 19.76 37.09 -8.30
CA ARG A 51 19.94 37.91 -7.09
C ARG A 51 18.79 37.78 -6.09
N PHE A 52 17.62 37.40 -6.54
CA PHE A 52 16.43 37.21 -5.68
C PHE A 52 16.31 35.78 -5.13
N LYS A 53 17.36 34.94 -5.18
CA LYS A 53 17.36 33.55 -4.72
C LYS A 53 16.27 32.67 -5.39
N ILE A 54 15.82 33.02 -6.57
CA ILE A 54 14.85 32.30 -7.35
C ILE A 54 15.56 31.14 -8.05
N ASP A 55 14.92 29.97 -8.09
CA ASP A 55 15.45 28.77 -8.75
C ASP A 55 15.80 29.06 -10.20
N THR A 56 17.02 28.72 -10.62
CA THR A 56 17.52 28.94 -12.00
C THR A 56 16.66 28.28 -13.06
N ASN A 57 16.02 27.15 -12.74
CA ASN A 57 15.08 26.48 -13.63
C ASN A 57 13.78 27.29 -13.79
N PHE A 58 13.28 27.89 -12.72
CA PHE A 58 12.11 28.76 -12.75
C PHE A 58 12.39 30.01 -13.60
N ILE A 59 13.55 30.64 -13.42
CA ILE A 59 13.97 31.78 -14.20
C ILE A 59 14.04 31.43 -15.72
N ALA A 60 14.61 30.24 -16.04
CA ALA A 60 14.67 29.79 -17.42
C ALA A 60 13.26 29.57 -18.04
N ILE A 61 12.32 29.06 -17.23
CA ILE A 61 10.91 28.87 -17.64
C ILE A 61 10.26 30.22 -17.95
N VAL A 62 10.31 31.15 -16.99
CA VAL A 62 9.70 32.47 -17.14
C VAL A 62 10.28 33.25 -18.29
N THR A 63 11.61 33.28 -18.44
CA THR A 63 12.26 33.99 -19.53
C THR A 63 11.93 33.42 -20.91
N THR A 64 11.73 32.09 -21.01
CA THR A 64 11.33 31.47 -22.27
C THR A 64 9.87 31.77 -22.61
N ILE A 65 8.97 31.71 -21.64
CA ILE A 65 7.56 32.10 -21.87
C ILE A 65 7.46 33.56 -22.30
N LEU A 66 8.17 34.45 -21.61
CA LEU A 66 8.21 35.88 -21.96
C LEU A 66 8.82 36.11 -23.35
N SER A 67 9.86 35.35 -23.75
CA SER A 67 10.46 35.46 -25.06
C SER A 67 9.51 34.98 -26.16
N LEU A 68 8.79 33.89 -25.98
CA LEU A 68 7.77 33.42 -26.92
C LEU A 68 6.63 34.43 -27.04
N ALA A 69 6.10 34.92 -25.90
CA ALA A 69 5.05 35.92 -25.87
C ALA A 69 5.49 37.22 -26.63
N SER A 70 6.76 37.63 -26.45
CA SER A 70 7.35 38.77 -27.14
C SER A 70 7.41 38.56 -28.65
N ILE A 71 7.93 37.41 -29.13
CA ILE A 71 7.99 37.10 -30.55
C ILE A 71 6.59 37.21 -31.18
N VAL A 72 5.61 36.67 -30.52
CA VAL A 72 4.24 36.69 -31.00
C VAL A 72 3.67 38.09 -31.05
N PHE A 73 3.76 38.82 -29.94
CA PHE A 73 3.28 40.20 -29.86
C PHE A 73 3.88 41.05 -31.00
N PHE A 74 5.18 40.97 -31.19
CA PHE A 74 5.85 41.73 -32.24
C PHE A 74 5.52 41.23 -33.66
N THR A 75 5.34 39.92 -33.86
CA THR A 75 4.90 39.38 -35.17
C THR A 75 3.51 39.85 -35.52
N VAL A 76 2.62 39.91 -34.58
CA VAL A 76 1.25 40.42 -34.71
C VAL A 76 1.28 41.93 -35.10
N THR A 77 2.04 42.66 -34.33
CA THR A 77 2.20 44.10 -34.59
C THR A 77 2.83 44.35 -35.97
N ALA A 78 3.78 43.51 -36.37
CA ALA A 78 4.41 43.53 -37.67
C ALA A 78 3.40 43.31 -38.81
N ILE A 79 2.52 42.30 -38.70
CA ILE A 79 1.50 41.98 -39.70
C ILE A 79 0.46 43.12 -39.82
N ASN A 80 0.03 43.68 -38.68
CA ASN A 80 -0.87 44.83 -38.66
C ASN A 80 -0.21 46.07 -39.32
N ALA A 81 1.07 46.30 -39.04
CA ALA A 81 1.83 47.40 -39.62
C ALA A 81 2.06 47.20 -41.13
N ALA A 82 2.06 45.97 -41.63
CA ALA A 82 2.10 45.66 -43.06
C ALA A 82 0.81 46.00 -43.83
N GLY A 83 -0.23 46.44 -43.12
CA GLY A 83 -1.51 46.79 -43.72
C GLY A 83 -2.47 45.59 -43.89
N ILE A 84 -2.12 44.46 -43.34
CA ILE A 84 -3.00 43.30 -43.29
C ILE A 84 -3.71 43.34 -41.95
N PRO A 85 -4.96 43.84 -41.86
CA PRO A 85 -5.71 43.78 -40.61
C PRO A 85 -6.02 42.31 -40.35
N LEU A 86 -5.28 41.74 -39.46
CA LEU A 86 -5.62 40.44 -38.96
C LEU A 86 -6.92 40.61 -38.17
N ALA A 87 -7.99 40.13 -38.76
CA ALA A 87 -9.24 39.89 -38.00
C ALA A 87 -8.99 38.74 -37.04
N TRP A 88 -8.24 39.04 -35.97
CA TRP A 88 -7.73 38.07 -35.00
C TRP A 88 -8.83 37.22 -34.40
N ASN A 89 -10.04 37.78 -34.33
CA ASN A 89 -11.20 37.14 -33.75
C ASN A 89 -12.12 36.47 -34.75
N ALA A 90 -11.88 36.66 -36.09
CA ALA A 90 -12.70 36.00 -37.08
C ALA A 90 -12.33 34.52 -37.20
N PRO A 91 -13.33 33.62 -37.11
CA PRO A 91 -13.07 32.18 -37.25
C PRO A 91 -12.64 31.86 -38.67
N LEU A 92 -11.59 31.06 -38.82
CA LEU A 92 -11.13 30.54 -40.11
C LEU A 92 -12.20 29.61 -40.68
N PRO A 93 -12.64 29.75 -41.94
CA PRO A 93 -13.74 29.01 -42.54
C PRO A 93 -13.61 27.49 -42.43
N ALA A 94 -12.39 26.97 -42.47
CA ALA A 94 -12.11 25.53 -42.43
C ALA A 94 -12.08 24.92 -41.02
N ILE A 95 -11.71 25.70 -39.99
CA ILE A 95 -11.39 25.15 -38.65
C ILE A 95 -12.31 25.71 -37.56
N LYS A 96 -13.10 26.75 -37.90
CA LYS A 96 -13.99 27.48 -36.93
C LYS A 96 -13.27 28.08 -35.71
N LEU A 97 -11.95 28.12 -35.71
CA LEU A 97 -11.10 28.74 -34.70
C LEU A 97 -10.48 30.02 -35.23
N SER A 98 -10.42 31.05 -34.39
CA SER A 98 -9.70 32.27 -34.72
C SER A 98 -8.18 32.07 -34.61
N LEU A 99 -7.40 32.91 -35.28
CA LEU A 99 -5.92 32.89 -35.17
C LEU A 99 -5.47 33.07 -33.69
N VAL A 100 -6.17 33.90 -32.93
CA VAL A 100 -5.90 34.10 -31.51
C VAL A 100 -6.14 32.83 -30.73
N GLN A 101 -7.23 32.10 -31.01
CA GLN A 101 -7.52 30.83 -30.34
C GLN A 101 -6.49 29.76 -30.67
N ILE A 102 -6.06 29.63 -31.92
CA ILE A 102 -5.00 28.69 -32.32
C ILE A 102 -3.68 29.02 -31.60
N PHE A 103 -3.33 30.32 -31.56
CA PHE A 103 -2.14 30.74 -30.84
C PHE A 103 -2.22 30.44 -29.34
N LEU A 104 -3.33 30.79 -28.70
CA LEU A 104 -3.57 30.52 -27.30
C LEU A 104 -3.51 29.01 -27.02
N LEU A 105 -4.11 28.20 -27.92
CA LEU A 105 -4.05 26.75 -27.84
C LEU A 105 -2.62 26.22 -27.80
N VAL A 106 -1.80 26.66 -28.77
CA VAL A 106 -0.39 26.25 -28.87
C VAL A 106 0.39 26.69 -27.62
N ALA A 107 0.22 27.95 -27.21
CA ALA A 107 0.89 28.49 -26.05
C ALA A 107 0.52 27.73 -24.76
N LEU A 108 -0.75 27.40 -24.59
CA LEU A 108 -1.25 26.62 -23.44
C LEU A 108 -0.73 25.18 -23.47
N LEU A 109 -0.72 24.52 -24.64
CA LEU A 109 -0.16 23.17 -24.80
C LEU A 109 1.34 23.12 -24.43
N VAL A 110 2.11 24.12 -24.90
CA VAL A 110 3.52 24.28 -24.53
C VAL A 110 3.64 24.50 -23.02
N GLY A 111 2.78 25.33 -22.43
CA GLY A 111 2.73 25.56 -20.99
C GLY A 111 2.45 24.28 -20.21
N VAL A 112 1.48 23.49 -20.64
CA VAL A 112 1.15 22.18 -20.02
C VAL A 112 2.32 21.20 -20.10
N PHE A 113 2.97 21.11 -21.27
CA PHE A 113 4.15 20.25 -21.43
C PHE A 113 5.29 20.65 -20.49
N TRP A 114 5.52 21.94 -20.35
CA TRP A 114 6.53 22.48 -19.44
C TRP A 114 6.17 22.26 -17.97
N PHE A 115 4.91 22.51 -17.61
CA PHE A 115 4.40 22.26 -16.27
C PHE A 115 4.54 20.79 -15.89
N SER A 116 4.15 19.88 -16.79
CA SER A 116 4.33 18.44 -16.60
C SER A 116 5.81 18.07 -16.42
N SER A 117 6.70 18.59 -17.26
CA SER A 117 8.14 18.36 -17.15
C SER A 117 8.73 18.95 -15.86
N GLY A 118 8.23 20.12 -15.43
CA GLY A 118 8.57 20.75 -14.16
C GLY A 118 8.14 19.91 -12.97
N THR A 119 6.91 19.39 -13.02
CA THR A 119 6.37 18.46 -12.00
C THR A 119 7.23 17.22 -11.86
N LYS A 120 7.63 16.59 -12.99
CA LYS A 120 8.56 15.45 -12.97
C LYS A 120 9.87 15.78 -12.28
N ARG A 121 10.51 16.89 -12.64
CA ARG A 121 11.79 17.32 -12.05
C ARG A 121 11.64 17.62 -10.57
N PHE A 122 10.57 18.29 -10.17
CA PHE A 122 10.28 18.63 -8.78
C PHE A 122 10.06 17.36 -7.92
N LEU A 123 9.24 16.44 -8.40
CA LEU A 123 9.01 15.17 -7.71
C LEU A 123 10.31 14.39 -7.58
N PHE A 124 11.03 14.17 -8.68
CA PHE A 124 12.22 13.34 -8.70
C PHE A 124 13.37 13.94 -7.88
N ASN A 125 13.62 15.25 -8.00
CA ASN A 125 14.79 15.88 -7.40
C ASN A 125 14.56 16.41 -5.97
N ARG A 126 13.31 16.65 -5.57
CA ARG A 126 13.01 17.21 -4.24
C ARG A 126 12.18 16.30 -3.36
N LEU A 127 10.98 15.94 -3.77
CA LEU A 127 10.07 15.19 -2.90
C LEU A 127 10.52 13.73 -2.72
N LEU A 128 10.84 13.04 -3.82
CA LEU A 128 11.21 11.63 -3.77
C LEU A 128 12.69 11.40 -3.44
N ALA A 129 13.55 12.39 -3.64
CA ALA A 129 14.97 12.28 -3.33
C ALA A 129 15.25 11.97 -1.85
N GLN A 130 14.37 12.40 -0.94
CA GLN A 130 14.49 12.18 0.51
C GLN A 130 13.70 10.96 1.01
N SER A 131 13.00 10.25 0.14
CA SER A 131 12.07 9.19 0.53
C SER A 131 12.72 7.83 0.86
N GLY A 132 14.03 7.67 0.66
CA GLY A 132 14.70 6.38 0.81
C GLY A 132 14.31 5.32 -0.23
N LEU A 133 13.49 5.67 -1.21
CA LEU A 133 13.09 4.78 -2.31
C LEU A 133 14.23 4.59 -3.30
N ASP A 134 14.22 3.45 -3.99
CA ASP A 134 15.14 3.18 -5.08
C ASP A 134 15.00 4.20 -6.22
N ARG A 135 16.09 4.63 -6.82
CA ARG A 135 16.08 5.65 -7.90
C ARG A 135 15.18 5.29 -9.06
N SER A 136 15.11 4.00 -9.41
CA SER A 136 14.23 3.51 -10.47
C SER A 136 12.75 3.74 -10.13
N LEU A 137 12.36 3.47 -8.87
CA LEU A 137 10.99 3.68 -8.40
C LEU A 137 10.65 5.17 -8.29
N GLN A 138 11.59 6.00 -7.82
CA GLN A 138 11.43 7.46 -7.79
C GLN A 138 11.15 8.01 -9.21
N TYR A 139 11.92 7.56 -10.20
CA TYR A 139 11.74 7.95 -11.59
C TYR A 139 10.38 7.49 -12.14
N ALA A 140 9.99 6.23 -11.90
CA ALA A 140 8.72 5.68 -12.35
C ALA A 140 7.52 6.47 -11.79
N ILE A 141 7.51 6.76 -10.48
CA ILE A 141 6.46 7.55 -9.84
C ILE A 141 6.40 8.97 -10.44
N ALA A 142 7.55 9.65 -10.56
CA ALA A 142 7.62 10.99 -11.12
C ALA A 142 7.14 11.02 -12.58
N GLN A 143 7.45 9.98 -13.37
CA GLN A 143 7.01 9.86 -14.76
C GLN A 143 5.49 9.64 -14.86
N VAL A 144 4.93 8.73 -14.06
CA VAL A 144 3.48 8.45 -14.04
C VAL A 144 2.70 9.71 -13.66
N VAL A 145 3.08 10.40 -12.59
CA VAL A 145 2.42 11.64 -12.17
C VAL A 145 2.53 12.71 -13.22
N SER A 146 3.71 12.88 -13.83
CA SER A 146 3.92 13.85 -14.92
C SER A 146 3.03 13.55 -16.13
N ASN A 147 2.89 12.26 -16.51
CA ASN A 147 2.04 11.86 -17.63
C ASN A 147 0.55 12.13 -17.33
N ILE A 148 0.10 11.89 -16.11
CA ILE A 148 -1.27 12.21 -15.67
C ILE A 148 -1.50 13.72 -15.77
N VAL A 149 -0.58 14.53 -15.26
CA VAL A 149 -0.65 16.01 -15.35
C VAL A 149 -0.68 16.47 -16.80
N LEU A 150 0.12 15.84 -17.68
CA LEU A 150 0.14 16.15 -19.11
C LEU A 150 -1.21 15.86 -19.76
N VAL A 151 -1.75 14.66 -19.55
CA VAL A 151 -3.04 14.25 -20.15
C VAL A 151 -4.19 15.14 -19.66
N VAL A 152 -4.30 15.36 -18.34
CA VAL A 152 -5.32 16.23 -17.76
C VAL A 152 -5.17 17.67 -18.27
N GLY A 153 -3.94 18.19 -18.33
CA GLY A 153 -3.67 19.52 -18.82
C GLY A 153 -4.05 19.69 -20.31
N ILE A 154 -3.77 18.69 -21.16
CA ILE A 154 -4.19 18.70 -22.57
C ILE A 154 -5.74 18.73 -22.67
N VAL A 155 -6.43 17.89 -21.91
CA VAL A 155 -7.90 17.86 -21.91
C VAL A 155 -8.47 19.22 -21.51
N ILE A 156 -7.98 19.82 -20.44
CA ILE A 156 -8.42 21.14 -19.97
C ILE A 156 -8.18 22.21 -21.05
N VAL A 157 -7.02 22.20 -21.70
CA VAL A 157 -6.68 23.17 -22.73
C VAL A 157 -7.59 23.03 -23.95
N LEU A 158 -7.83 21.80 -24.41
CA LEU A 158 -8.71 21.54 -25.55
C LEU A 158 -10.16 21.98 -25.27
N GLU A 159 -10.67 21.69 -24.09
CA GLU A 159 -12.02 22.08 -23.70
C GLU A 159 -12.20 23.60 -23.63
N ASN A 160 -11.21 24.31 -23.05
CA ASN A 160 -11.22 25.77 -22.98
C ASN A 160 -11.11 26.46 -24.37
N THR A 161 -10.61 25.78 -25.37
CA THR A 161 -10.53 26.31 -26.75
C THR A 161 -11.78 25.99 -27.58
N GLY A 162 -12.82 25.42 -26.97
CA GLY A 162 -14.11 25.13 -27.62
C GLY A 162 -14.16 23.79 -28.35
N ILE A 163 -13.18 22.93 -28.15
CA ILE A 163 -13.18 21.55 -28.64
C ILE A 163 -13.90 20.68 -27.63
N HIS A 164 -15.14 20.32 -27.93
CA HIS A 164 -15.95 19.49 -27.03
C HIS A 164 -15.46 18.04 -27.01
N LEU A 165 -14.97 17.61 -25.85
CA LEU A 165 -14.40 16.28 -25.65
C LEU A 165 -15.36 15.31 -24.96
N ALA A 166 -16.69 15.50 -25.11
CA ALA A 166 -17.70 14.68 -24.45
C ALA A 166 -17.49 13.16 -24.65
N ALA A 167 -17.19 12.75 -25.88
CA ALA A 167 -16.91 11.34 -26.18
C ALA A 167 -15.63 10.83 -25.46
N LEU A 168 -14.61 11.68 -25.38
CA LEU A 168 -13.35 11.33 -24.68
C LEU A 168 -13.59 11.23 -23.17
N ALA A 169 -14.46 12.09 -22.60
CA ALA A 169 -14.83 12.03 -21.18
C ALA A 169 -15.52 10.70 -20.82
N VAL A 170 -16.43 10.20 -21.66
CA VAL A 170 -17.08 8.90 -21.48
C VAL A 170 -16.03 7.78 -21.55
N PHE A 171 -15.15 7.79 -22.53
CA PHE A 171 -14.08 6.81 -22.65
C PHE A 171 -13.11 6.86 -21.46
N ALA A 172 -12.67 8.05 -21.06
CA ALA A 172 -11.81 8.26 -19.90
C ALA A 172 -12.48 7.76 -18.60
N GLY A 173 -13.80 7.97 -18.46
CA GLY A 173 -14.58 7.42 -17.36
C GLY A 173 -14.55 5.90 -17.32
N ALA A 174 -14.78 5.23 -18.46
CA ALA A 174 -14.71 3.76 -18.56
C ALA A 174 -13.31 3.21 -18.22
N VAL A 175 -12.26 3.84 -18.75
CA VAL A 175 -10.87 3.51 -18.42
C VAL A 175 -10.59 3.76 -16.93
N GLY A 176 -11.08 4.87 -16.36
CA GLY A 176 -10.94 5.20 -14.95
C GLY A 176 -11.55 4.15 -14.04
N VAL A 177 -12.75 3.65 -14.37
CA VAL A 177 -13.40 2.55 -13.65
C VAL A 177 -12.56 1.28 -13.73
N GLY A 178 -12.08 0.90 -14.92
CA GLY A 178 -11.21 -0.26 -15.10
C GLY A 178 -9.91 -0.19 -14.28
N VAL A 179 -9.25 0.95 -14.31
CA VAL A 179 -8.05 1.21 -13.48
C VAL A 179 -8.39 1.18 -11.99
N GLY A 180 -9.55 1.75 -11.59
CA GLY A 180 -10.05 1.71 -10.22
C GLY A 180 -10.21 0.28 -9.69
N PHE A 181 -10.85 -0.60 -10.46
CA PHE A 181 -10.95 -2.02 -10.10
C PHE A 181 -9.59 -2.71 -10.04
N GLY A 182 -8.67 -2.38 -10.97
CA GLY A 182 -7.30 -2.92 -10.93
C GLY A 182 -6.50 -2.50 -9.69
N LEU A 183 -6.75 -1.31 -9.16
CA LEU A 183 -6.05 -0.77 -7.97
C LEU A 183 -6.80 -1.03 -6.66
N GLN A 184 -8.03 -1.54 -6.69
CA GLN A 184 -8.89 -1.73 -5.52
C GLN A 184 -8.20 -2.47 -4.39
N ASN A 185 -7.56 -3.62 -4.68
CA ASN A 185 -6.87 -4.43 -3.68
C ASN A 185 -5.69 -3.70 -3.03
N ILE A 186 -4.97 -2.88 -3.79
CA ILE A 186 -3.84 -2.10 -3.27
C ILE A 186 -4.36 -1.02 -2.33
N ALA A 187 -5.39 -0.28 -2.75
CA ALA A 187 -6.02 0.76 -1.94
C ALA A 187 -6.63 0.19 -0.65
N SER A 188 -7.37 -0.93 -0.74
CA SER A 188 -7.96 -1.60 0.42
C SER A 188 -6.91 -2.02 1.44
N ASN A 189 -5.84 -2.67 1.00
CA ASN A 189 -4.74 -3.07 1.90
C ASN A 189 -4.03 -1.87 2.54
N PHE A 190 -3.85 -0.78 1.80
CA PHE A 190 -3.26 0.44 2.33
C PHE A 190 -4.15 1.09 3.38
N ILE A 191 -5.44 1.23 3.11
CA ILE A 191 -6.43 1.76 4.05
C ILE A 191 -6.48 0.88 5.31
N SER A 192 -6.56 -0.45 5.16
CA SER A 192 -6.51 -1.39 6.28
C SER A 192 -5.24 -1.21 7.13
N GLY A 193 -4.09 -0.98 6.48
CA GLY A 193 -2.84 -0.67 7.20
C GLY A 193 -2.93 0.61 8.03
N LEU A 194 -3.55 1.66 7.51
CA LEU A 194 -3.79 2.90 8.27
C LEU A 194 -4.73 2.68 9.45
N VAL A 195 -5.80 1.90 9.27
CA VAL A 195 -6.74 1.53 10.35
C VAL A 195 -6.02 0.76 11.46
N ILE A 196 -5.20 -0.24 11.09
CA ILE A 196 -4.39 -1.01 12.06
C ILE A 196 -3.48 -0.08 12.88
N LEU A 197 -2.82 0.88 12.23
CA LEU A 197 -1.93 1.83 12.92
C LEU A 197 -2.68 2.83 13.80
N ALA A 198 -3.90 3.21 13.41
CA ALA A 198 -4.73 4.17 14.14
C ALA A 198 -5.43 3.52 15.33
N GLU A 199 -6.10 2.40 15.14
CA GLU A 199 -6.90 1.70 16.16
C GLU A 199 -6.08 0.71 17.00
N ARG A 200 -4.95 0.25 16.47
CA ARG A 200 -4.01 -0.68 17.12
C ARG A 200 -4.66 -1.97 17.64
N PRO A 201 -5.50 -2.66 16.86
CA PRO A 201 -6.01 -3.98 17.26
C PRO A 201 -4.88 -5.00 17.41
N ILE A 202 -3.77 -4.78 16.72
CA ILE A 202 -2.52 -5.51 16.83
C ILE A 202 -1.35 -4.52 16.90
N THR A 203 -0.31 -4.89 17.65
CA THR A 203 0.95 -4.11 17.75
C THR A 203 2.16 -5.01 17.50
N ILE A 204 3.31 -4.38 17.19
CA ILE A 204 4.56 -5.13 17.02
C ILE A 204 4.90 -5.84 18.35
N GLY A 205 5.21 -7.11 18.26
CA GLY A 205 5.47 -7.97 19.42
C GLY A 205 4.26 -8.76 19.92
N ASP A 206 3.04 -8.45 19.46
CA ASP A 206 1.85 -9.21 19.84
C ASP A 206 1.88 -10.63 19.29
N ARG A 207 1.37 -11.56 20.10
CA ARG A 207 1.08 -12.92 19.70
C ARG A 207 -0.34 -13.00 19.16
N ILE A 208 -0.45 -13.31 17.87
CA ILE A 208 -1.73 -13.32 17.16
C ILE A 208 -1.96 -14.62 16.39
N GLU A 209 -3.22 -14.86 16.08
CA GLU A 209 -3.64 -15.87 15.11
C GLU A 209 -4.65 -15.23 14.15
N VAL A 210 -4.36 -15.31 12.86
CA VAL A 210 -5.17 -14.76 11.76
C VAL A 210 -5.11 -15.68 10.56
N ALA A 211 -6.25 -16.00 9.95
CA ALA A 211 -6.35 -16.88 8.79
C ALA A 211 -5.59 -18.23 8.95
N GLY A 212 -5.59 -18.81 10.16
CA GLY A 212 -4.88 -20.06 10.46
C GLY A 212 -3.37 -19.90 10.68
N ILE A 213 -2.84 -18.69 10.62
CA ILE A 213 -1.43 -18.39 10.84
C ILE A 213 -1.27 -17.89 12.28
N ALA A 214 -0.57 -18.65 13.12
CA ALA A 214 -0.22 -18.26 14.49
C ALA A 214 1.23 -17.81 14.57
N GLY A 215 1.48 -16.64 15.15
CA GLY A 215 2.84 -16.11 15.27
C GLY A 215 2.91 -14.79 16.03
N GLN A 216 4.08 -14.20 16.03
CA GLN A 216 4.34 -12.90 16.62
C GLN A 216 4.42 -11.84 15.50
N VAL A 217 3.78 -10.70 15.70
CA VAL A 217 3.85 -9.56 14.78
C VAL A 217 5.26 -8.98 14.82
N GLU A 218 5.95 -9.02 13.68
CA GLU A 218 7.31 -8.52 13.53
C GLU A 218 7.34 -7.08 12.98
N HIS A 219 6.59 -6.86 11.90
CA HIS A 219 6.48 -5.55 11.25
C HIS A 219 5.08 -5.32 10.70
N ILE A 220 4.57 -4.11 10.86
CA ILE A 220 3.37 -3.62 10.20
C ILE A 220 3.82 -2.67 9.09
N ARG A 221 3.57 -3.05 7.82
CA ARG A 221 3.92 -2.27 6.63
C ARG A 221 2.67 -1.64 6.02
N ALA A 222 2.87 -0.76 5.04
CA ALA A 222 1.77 -0.01 4.42
C ALA A 222 0.64 -0.90 3.85
N ARG A 223 0.95 -2.08 3.29
CA ARG A 223 -0.05 -2.98 2.67
C ARG A 223 -0.07 -4.40 3.26
N SER A 224 0.86 -4.73 4.13
CA SER A 224 1.00 -6.09 4.68
C SER A 224 1.64 -6.05 6.05
N THR A 225 1.27 -6.99 6.89
CA THR A 225 1.88 -7.24 8.20
C THR A 225 2.71 -8.52 8.12
N VAL A 226 3.91 -8.48 8.69
CA VAL A 226 4.83 -9.62 8.75
C VAL A 226 4.68 -10.29 10.10
N ILE A 227 4.38 -11.59 10.08
CA ILE A 227 4.22 -12.45 11.26
C ILE A 227 5.35 -13.47 11.25
N ARG A 228 6.05 -13.62 12.36
CA ARG A 228 7.03 -14.68 12.58
C ARG A 228 6.37 -15.84 13.31
N THR A 229 6.30 -17.00 12.65
CA THR A 229 5.77 -18.23 13.24
C THR A 229 6.71 -18.82 14.30
N ASN A 230 6.24 -19.84 15.02
CA ASN A 230 7.07 -20.56 16.00
C ASN A 230 8.26 -21.27 15.35
N ASP A 231 8.15 -21.63 14.06
CA ASP A 231 9.20 -22.30 13.28
C ASP A 231 10.16 -21.30 12.63
N ASN A 232 10.13 -20.02 13.08
CA ASN A 232 10.93 -18.92 12.58
C ASN A 232 10.71 -18.60 11.10
N ILE A 233 9.51 -18.91 10.58
CA ILE A 233 9.09 -18.58 9.21
C ILE A 233 8.41 -17.21 9.21
N MET A 234 8.82 -16.34 8.26
CA MET A 234 8.19 -15.03 8.07
C MET A 234 7.00 -15.16 7.13
N MET A 235 5.80 -14.96 7.67
CA MET A 235 4.56 -14.95 6.90
C MET A 235 4.15 -13.52 6.60
N ILE A 236 3.97 -13.20 5.31
CA ILE A 236 3.53 -11.87 4.86
C ILE A 236 2.02 -11.92 4.62
N VAL A 237 1.26 -11.29 5.49
CA VAL A 237 -0.20 -11.30 5.47
C VAL A 237 -0.71 -9.94 5.00
N PRO A 238 -1.59 -9.88 3.98
CA PRO A 238 -2.23 -8.64 3.56
C PRO A 238 -3.01 -7.98 4.71
N ASN A 239 -2.93 -6.65 4.83
CA ASN A 239 -3.55 -5.93 5.95
C ASN A 239 -5.08 -6.07 5.98
N THR A 240 -5.73 -6.27 4.83
CA THR A 240 -7.18 -6.53 4.75
C THR A 240 -7.60 -7.74 5.58
N LYS A 241 -6.75 -8.77 5.72
CA LYS A 241 -7.06 -9.96 6.51
C LYS A 241 -7.27 -9.67 8.00
N PHE A 242 -6.66 -8.61 8.50
CA PHE A 242 -6.82 -8.18 9.90
C PHE A 242 -8.09 -7.36 10.14
N ILE A 243 -8.73 -6.86 9.07
CA ILE A 243 -9.98 -6.09 9.15
C ILE A 243 -11.17 -6.95 8.75
N ASP A 244 -11.01 -7.78 7.71
CA ASP A 244 -12.11 -8.54 7.11
C ASP A 244 -12.37 -9.89 7.81
N SER A 245 -11.47 -10.34 8.69
CA SER A 245 -11.61 -11.63 9.39
C SER A 245 -11.33 -11.49 10.88
N PRO A 246 -11.90 -12.37 11.72
CA PRO A 246 -11.60 -12.41 13.14
C PRO A 246 -10.10 -12.62 13.38
N VAL A 247 -9.52 -11.82 14.25
CA VAL A 247 -8.14 -11.93 14.71
C VAL A 247 -8.12 -12.29 16.18
N THR A 248 -7.45 -13.39 16.53
CA THR A 248 -7.20 -13.72 17.93
C THR A 248 -5.89 -13.06 18.36
N ASN A 249 -5.95 -12.07 19.24
CA ASN A 249 -4.77 -11.47 19.86
C ASN A 249 -4.63 -11.99 21.30
N TRP A 250 -3.57 -12.75 21.53
CA TRP A 250 -3.32 -13.41 22.83
C TRP A 250 -2.69 -12.47 23.85
N THR A 251 -2.27 -11.29 23.45
CA THR A 251 -1.51 -10.33 24.27
C THR A 251 -2.17 -8.96 24.35
N TYR A 252 -3.36 -8.80 23.75
CA TYR A 252 -4.08 -7.54 23.71
C TYR A 252 -4.53 -7.10 25.11
N GLY A 253 -3.95 -6.04 25.62
CA GLY A 253 -4.26 -5.45 26.91
C GLY A 253 -3.77 -6.27 28.12
N ASP A 254 -3.92 -7.58 28.12
CA ASP A 254 -3.45 -8.48 29.17
C ASP A 254 -2.70 -9.67 28.57
N ARG A 255 -1.49 -9.92 29.04
CA ARG A 255 -0.65 -11.02 28.56
C ARG A 255 -0.96 -12.36 29.24
N ARG A 256 -1.82 -12.38 30.25
CA ARG A 256 -2.19 -13.60 30.95
C ARG A 256 -3.15 -14.43 30.10
N VAL A 257 -2.69 -15.61 29.70
CA VAL A 257 -3.45 -16.54 28.87
C VAL A 257 -3.74 -17.80 29.68
N ARG A 258 -4.99 -18.28 29.58
CA ARG A 258 -5.40 -19.53 30.22
C ARG A 258 -5.19 -20.70 29.27
N PHE A 259 -4.36 -21.64 29.68
CA PHE A 259 -4.14 -22.90 28.97
C PHE A 259 -5.05 -23.97 29.53
N ARG A 260 -5.55 -24.83 28.66
CA ARG A 260 -6.35 -26.00 28.98
C ARG A 260 -5.56 -27.24 28.64
N ILE A 261 -5.25 -28.05 29.62
CA ILE A 261 -4.51 -29.31 29.48
C ILE A 261 -5.48 -30.45 29.71
N PRO A 262 -5.94 -31.16 28.65
CA PRO A 262 -6.78 -32.33 28.81
C PRO A 262 -5.97 -33.50 29.35
N VAL A 263 -6.53 -34.23 30.31
CA VAL A 263 -5.89 -35.38 30.94
C VAL A 263 -6.95 -36.43 31.20
N GLY A 264 -6.78 -37.65 30.65
CA GLY A 264 -7.63 -38.80 30.93
C GLY A 264 -6.98 -39.75 31.93
N VAL A 265 -7.77 -40.31 32.82
CA VAL A 265 -7.35 -41.35 33.78
C VAL A 265 -8.25 -42.57 33.67
N ALA A 266 -7.75 -43.73 34.12
CA ALA A 266 -8.52 -44.97 34.08
C ALA A 266 -9.75 -44.91 35.01
N TYR A 267 -10.84 -45.58 34.65
CA TYR A 267 -11.97 -45.80 35.50
C TYR A 267 -11.51 -46.56 36.76
N GLY A 268 -11.92 -46.13 37.95
CA GLY A 268 -11.44 -46.65 39.22
C GLY A 268 -10.36 -45.82 39.89
N SER A 269 -9.78 -44.82 39.19
CA SER A 269 -8.89 -43.84 39.81
C SER A 269 -9.64 -42.99 40.83
N ASP A 270 -8.99 -42.67 41.94
CA ASP A 270 -9.51 -41.72 42.91
C ASP A 270 -9.49 -40.31 42.36
N VAL A 271 -10.67 -39.76 42.05
CA VAL A 271 -10.85 -38.44 41.43
C VAL A 271 -10.27 -37.30 42.28
N ASN A 272 -10.28 -37.42 43.61
CA ASN A 272 -9.68 -36.42 44.50
C ASN A 272 -8.16 -36.47 44.42
N LYS A 273 -7.58 -37.66 44.40
CA LYS A 273 -6.14 -37.88 44.28
C LYS A 273 -5.63 -37.35 42.92
N VAL A 274 -6.40 -37.58 41.84
CA VAL A 274 -6.10 -37.03 40.52
C VAL A 274 -6.12 -35.50 40.55
N ARG A 275 -7.17 -34.89 41.12
CA ARG A 275 -7.26 -33.44 41.25
C ARG A 275 -6.07 -32.87 42.01
N ASP A 276 -5.72 -33.46 43.15
CA ASP A 276 -4.63 -32.94 44.00
C ASP A 276 -3.26 -33.09 43.32
N ALA A 277 -3.02 -34.19 42.59
CA ALA A 277 -1.83 -34.39 41.78
C ALA A 277 -1.70 -33.35 40.64
N LEU A 278 -2.80 -33.07 39.93
CA LEU A 278 -2.81 -32.07 38.88
C LEU A 278 -2.59 -30.65 39.43
N LEU A 279 -3.17 -30.31 40.58
CA LEU A 279 -2.93 -29.01 41.25
C LEU A 279 -1.47 -28.88 41.70
N ALA A 280 -0.86 -29.96 42.23
CA ALA A 280 0.55 -29.97 42.62
C ALA A 280 1.45 -29.66 41.39
N VAL A 281 1.22 -30.32 40.27
CA VAL A 281 1.96 -30.04 39.02
C VAL A 281 1.84 -28.58 38.62
N ALA A 282 0.65 -28.00 38.70
CA ALA A 282 0.43 -26.60 38.35
C ALA A 282 1.20 -25.64 39.28
N HIS A 283 1.20 -25.91 40.57
CA HIS A 283 1.90 -25.08 41.57
C HIS A 283 3.41 -25.23 41.55
N GLU A 284 3.93 -26.40 41.21
CA GLU A 284 5.35 -26.68 41.08
C GLU A 284 5.95 -26.07 39.80
N ASN A 285 5.14 -25.78 38.76
CA ASN A 285 5.62 -25.23 37.52
C ASN A 285 5.94 -23.72 37.63
N PRO A 286 7.18 -23.27 37.36
CA PRO A 286 7.60 -21.88 37.56
C PRO A 286 6.91 -20.88 36.64
N HIS A 287 6.36 -21.32 35.50
CA HIS A 287 5.67 -20.47 34.54
C HIS A 287 4.18 -20.38 34.77
N THR A 288 3.63 -21.11 35.73
CA THR A 288 2.22 -21.04 36.13
C THR A 288 2.00 -19.91 37.13
N LEU A 289 1.07 -19.02 36.81
CA LEU A 289 0.71 -17.92 37.70
C LEU A 289 -0.04 -18.45 38.92
N LYS A 290 0.21 -17.85 40.09
CA LYS A 290 -0.52 -18.10 41.32
C LYS A 290 -1.88 -17.41 41.31
N GLU A 291 -1.98 -16.26 40.68
CA GLU A 291 -3.20 -15.46 40.46
C GLU A 291 -3.34 -15.07 38.99
N PRO A 292 -4.45 -15.47 38.36
CA PRO A 292 -5.53 -16.33 38.84
C PRO A 292 -5.05 -17.74 39.16
N ALA A 293 -5.61 -18.33 40.24
CA ALA A 293 -5.21 -19.66 40.70
C ALA A 293 -5.48 -20.74 39.65
N PRO A 294 -4.61 -21.78 39.56
CA PRO A 294 -4.88 -22.94 38.72
C PRO A 294 -6.12 -23.70 39.23
N GLY A 295 -6.83 -24.34 38.30
CA GLY A 295 -8.03 -25.12 38.63
C GLY A 295 -8.06 -26.45 37.91
N VAL A 296 -8.65 -27.44 38.53
CA VAL A 296 -8.89 -28.75 37.92
C VAL A 296 -10.38 -29.00 37.82
N PHE A 297 -10.83 -29.36 36.64
CA PHE A 297 -12.23 -29.68 36.36
C PHE A 297 -12.33 -31.12 35.88
N LEU A 298 -13.25 -31.89 36.45
CA LEU A 298 -13.71 -33.13 35.85
C LEU A 298 -14.62 -32.72 34.69
N ASP A 299 -14.19 -33.04 33.49
CA ASP A 299 -14.84 -32.56 32.24
C ASP A 299 -15.98 -33.49 31.83
N GLN A 300 -15.68 -34.78 31.72
CA GLN A 300 -16.66 -35.79 31.34
C GLN A 300 -16.21 -37.20 31.75
N PHE A 301 -17.17 -38.14 31.73
CA PHE A 301 -16.91 -39.56 31.74
C PHE A 301 -16.89 -40.05 30.29
N GLY A 302 -15.69 -40.32 29.78
CA GLY A 302 -15.46 -40.75 28.40
C GLY A 302 -15.65 -42.25 28.20
N ASP A 303 -15.53 -42.73 26.97
CA ASP A 303 -15.75 -44.15 26.61
C ASP A 303 -14.80 -45.11 27.36
N SER A 304 -13.62 -44.71 27.73
CA SER A 304 -12.60 -45.51 28.39
C SER A 304 -11.84 -44.76 29.48
N SER A 305 -12.22 -43.51 29.76
CA SER A 305 -11.50 -42.63 30.68
C SER A 305 -12.41 -41.72 31.50
N ILE A 306 -11.93 -41.29 32.65
CA ILE A 306 -12.45 -40.11 33.34
C ILE A 306 -11.59 -38.95 32.88
N ASP A 307 -12.21 -37.99 32.23
CA ASP A 307 -11.51 -36.85 31.58
C ASP A 307 -11.49 -35.61 32.47
N PHE A 308 -10.31 -35.11 32.74
CA PHE A 308 -10.05 -33.88 33.47
C PHE A 308 -9.49 -32.78 32.55
N LYS A 309 -9.70 -31.54 32.96
CA LYS A 309 -9.04 -30.38 32.40
C LYS A 309 -8.27 -29.61 33.46
N LEU A 310 -6.96 -29.61 33.36
CA LEU A 310 -6.14 -28.72 34.18
C LEU A 310 -6.11 -27.34 33.52
N MET A 311 -6.58 -26.30 34.22
CA MET A 311 -6.60 -24.92 33.82
C MET A 311 -5.44 -24.20 34.50
N VAL A 312 -4.51 -23.66 33.70
CA VAL A 312 -3.35 -22.92 34.19
C VAL A 312 -3.22 -21.60 33.48
N TRP A 313 -2.77 -20.59 34.17
CA TRP A 313 -2.52 -19.27 33.61
C TRP A 313 -1.01 -19.01 33.47
N SER A 314 -0.62 -18.41 32.38
CA SER A 314 0.75 -17.95 32.17
C SER A 314 0.78 -16.65 31.36
N SER A 315 1.68 -15.75 31.70
CA SER A 315 1.94 -14.53 30.94
C SER A 315 3.13 -14.68 29.98
N GLU A 316 4.11 -15.49 30.33
CA GLU A 316 5.35 -15.67 29.56
C GLU A 316 5.19 -16.72 28.47
N MET A 317 4.44 -17.77 28.74
CA MET A 317 4.34 -18.94 27.86
C MET A 317 3.32 -18.77 26.73
N SER A 318 2.62 -17.62 26.66
CA SER A 318 1.79 -17.26 25.51
C SER A 318 2.60 -17.26 24.20
N ALA A 319 3.88 -16.91 24.27
CA ALA A 319 4.79 -16.95 23.11
C ALA A 319 5.21 -18.39 22.70
N ARG A 320 5.15 -19.36 23.62
CA ARG A 320 5.61 -20.74 23.42
C ARG A 320 4.59 -21.78 23.94
N PRO A 321 3.34 -21.76 23.43
CA PRO A 321 2.25 -22.56 23.97
C PRO A 321 2.49 -24.05 23.91
N SER A 322 3.11 -24.56 22.85
CA SER A 322 3.40 -25.99 22.69
C SER A 322 4.45 -26.48 23.69
N ARG A 323 5.47 -25.67 23.98
CA ARG A 323 6.49 -26.00 24.98
C ARG A 323 5.87 -26.08 26.37
N TYR A 324 5.06 -25.09 26.73
CA TYR A 324 4.39 -25.07 28.04
C TYR A 324 3.48 -26.27 28.26
N ARG A 325 2.69 -26.65 27.23
CA ARG A 325 1.87 -27.85 27.26
C ARG A 325 2.71 -29.13 27.46
N SER A 326 3.83 -29.21 26.74
CA SER A 326 4.77 -30.34 26.83
C SER A 326 5.38 -30.45 28.22
N ASP A 327 5.87 -29.35 28.79
CA ASP A 327 6.48 -29.34 30.14
C ASP A 327 5.47 -29.79 31.21
N LEU A 328 4.21 -29.30 31.11
CA LEU A 328 3.13 -29.74 32.01
C LEU A 328 2.78 -31.23 31.83
N ASN A 329 2.70 -31.72 30.59
CA ASN A 329 2.40 -33.11 30.29
C ASN A 329 3.47 -34.06 30.87
N PHE A 330 4.74 -33.70 30.75
CA PHE A 330 5.84 -34.46 31.36
C PHE A 330 5.73 -34.48 32.88
N ALA A 331 5.46 -33.34 33.50
CA ALA A 331 5.27 -33.27 34.97
C ALA A 331 4.03 -34.05 35.43
N ILE A 332 2.94 -34.01 34.66
CA ILE A 332 1.74 -34.82 34.94
C ILE A 332 2.05 -36.32 34.91
N ALA A 333 2.78 -36.77 33.85
CA ALA A 333 3.14 -38.17 33.70
C ALA A 333 4.00 -38.68 34.88
N GLU A 334 4.95 -37.85 35.33
CA GLU A 334 5.79 -38.17 36.49
C GLU A 334 4.98 -38.21 37.79
N LYS A 335 4.17 -37.20 38.03
CA LYS A 335 3.33 -37.09 39.25
C LYS A 335 2.30 -38.22 39.35
N PHE A 336 1.71 -38.62 38.22
CA PHE A 336 0.78 -39.74 38.15
C PHE A 336 1.47 -41.07 38.47
N ARG A 337 2.68 -41.27 37.95
CA ARG A 337 3.49 -42.46 38.30
C ARG A 337 3.77 -42.53 39.81
N GLU A 338 4.18 -41.40 40.43
CA GLU A 338 4.42 -41.34 41.88
C GLU A 338 3.15 -41.59 42.69
N ALA A 339 2.02 -41.06 42.21
CA ALA A 339 0.75 -41.21 42.88
C ALA A 339 0.04 -42.54 42.60
N GLY A 340 0.58 -43.40 41.72
CA GLY A 340 -0.07 -44.65 41.31
C GLY A 340 -1.40 -44.43 40.58
N ILE A 341 -1.49 -43.32 39.78
CA ILE A 341 -2.64 -43.04 38.93
C ILE A 341 -2.35 -43.61 37.54
N GLU A 342 -3.27 -44.42 37.03
CA GLU A 342 -3.09 -45.12 35.76
C GLU A 342 -3.70 -44.33 34.60
N PHE A 343 -2.98 -44.28 33.47
CA PHE A 343 -3.54 -43.80 32.20
C PHE A 343 -4.49 -44.85 31.62
N PRO A 344 -5.59 -44.44 30.98
CA PRO A 344 -6.62 -45.37 30.55
C PRO A 344 -6.14 -46.15 29.31
N PHE A 345 -6.41 -47.46 29.33
CA PHE A 345 -6.39 -48.29 28.15
C PHE A 345 -7.80 -48.35 27.54
N PRO A 346 -7.93 -48.56 26.20
CA PRO A 346 -9.23 -48.76 25.59
C PRO A 346 -9.98 -49.91 26.29
N GLN A 347 -11.18 -49.63 26.82
CA GLN A 347 -12.04 -50.62 27.44
C GLN A 347 -13.05 -51.12 26.41
N ARG A 348 -13.25 -52.46 26.36
CA ARG A 348 -14.25 -53.09 25.51
C ARG A 348 -14.93 -54.23 26.25
N ASP A 349 -16.25 -54.19 26.34
CA ASP A 349 -17.05 -55.28 26.81
C ASP A 349 -17.25 -56.27 25.63
N VAL A 350 -16.76 -57.50 25.82
CA VAL A 350 -16.88 -58.52 24.78
C VAL A 350 -17.95 -59.55 25.22
N HIS A 351 -19.10 -59.52 24.53
CA HIS A 351 -20.16 -60.51 24.74
C HIS A 351 -19.97 -61.66 23.74
N ILE A 352 -19.57 -62.82 24.27
CA ILE A 352 -19.45 -64.05 23.48
C ILE A 352 -20.81 -64.74 23.49
N ARG A 353 -21.48 -64.78 22.33
CA ARG A 353 -22.82 -65.36 22.23
C ARG A 353 -22.81 -66.87 22.03
N ASP A 354 -21.78 -67.46 21.41
CA ASP A 354 -21.64 -68.88 21.17
C ASP A 354 -20.17 -69.31 21.32
N GLY A 355 -19.90 -70.30 22.14
CA GLY A 355 -18.57 -70.87 22.31
C GLY A 355 -18.17 -71.07 23.80
N VAL A 356 -17.33 -72.10 24.04
CA VAL A 356 -16.73 -72.34 25.37
C VAL A 356 -15.37 -71.71 25.37
N ILE A 357 -15.16 -70.66 26.20
CA ILE A 357 -13.83 -70.10 26.45
C ILE A 357 -13.13 -71.01 27.45
N LYS A 358 -12.08 -71.73 27.01
CA LYS A 358 -11.15 -72.40 27.94
C LYS A 358 -10.13 -71.33 28.40
N LEU A 359 -10.24 -70.92 29.63
CA LEU A 359 -9.22 -70.09 30.27
C LEU A 359 -8.05 -71.02 30.74
N GLU A 360 -6.97 -71.01 29.99
CA GLU A 360 -5.74 -71.67 30.41
C GLU A 360 -4.94 -70.68 31.27
N LYS A 361 -4.67 -71.06 32.52
CA LYS A 361 -3.84 -70.28 33.44
C LYS A 361 -2.38 -70.45 32.96
N VAL A 362 -1.87 -69.49 32.21
CA VAL A 362 -0.43 -69.43 31.86
C VAL A 362 0.33 -69.15 33.15
N ALA A 363 1.15 -70.09 33.56
CA ALA A 363 2.00 -69.89 34.76
C ALA A 363 2.93 -68.71 34.57
N LYS A 364 3.04 -67.89 35.62
CA LYS A 364 3.80 -66.61 35.60
C LYS A 364 5.25 -66.73 35.12
N ASN A 365 5.83 -67.94 35.05
CA ASN A 365 7.19 -68.23 34.62
C ASN A 365 7.33 -68.29 33.07
N GLU A 366 6.27 -68.53 32.27
CA GLU A 366 6.40 -68.58 30.83
C GLU A 366 6.34 -67.20 30.14
N MET A 367 5.90 -66.13 30.88
CA MET A 367 5.95 -64.76 30.38
C MET A 367 7.32 -64.13 30.50
N ALA A 368 8.16 -64.61 31.42
CA ALA A 368 9.55 -64.09 31.55
C ALA A 368 10.46 -64.59 30.41
N GLU A 369 10.26 -65.81 29.94
CA GLU A 369 11.07 -66.36 28.85
C GLU A 369 10.71 -65.83 27.47
N ARG A 370 9.50 -65.28 27.27
CA ARG A 370 9.09 -64.67 25.99
C ARG A 370 9.46 -63.20 25.88
N SER A 371 9.92 -62.54 26.95
CA SER A 371 10.41 -61.18 26.94
C SER A 371 11.92 -61.07 26.70
N GLU A 372 12.65 -62.21 26.71
CA GLU A 372 14.08 -62.26 26.47
C GLU A 372 14.46 -62.90 25.08
N ALA A 373 13.45 -63.27 24.28
CA ALA A 373 13.64 -63.74 22.90
C ALA A 373 13.12 -62.69 21.89
#